data_2bbc1c8449722ec26c17b9f461ebf43a
#
_entry.id   2bbc1c8449722ec26c17b9f461ebf43a
#
_cell.length_a   1.000
_cell.length_b   1.000
_cell.length_c   1.000
_cell.angle_alpha   90.00
_cell.angle_beta   90.00
_cell.angle_gamma   90.00
#
_symmetry.space_group_name_H-M   'P 1'
#
loop_
_entity.id
_entity.type
_entity.pdbx_description
1 polymer ?
#
loop_
_entity_poly.entity_id
_entity_poly.type
_entity_poly.pdbx_seq_one_letter_code
_entity_poly.pdbx_strand_id
1 'polypeptide(L)'
;MSGELAYLGFAEAAELIRAKKLSPVEYATALLARIERHDGKYNAFIALTPERALKAARAAEAEITAGRWRGPFHGVPYALKDIIDVEGLATTAHSKILKGNIARRHAVVTERLEAAGGVLLGKLSTHEFAIGGPSFDLPWSIVPGQI
;
A
#
# COMPACT_ATOMS: atom_id res chain seq x y z
N MET A 1 13.89 -12.25 -12.09
CA MET A 1 12.91 -12.72 -11.09
C MET A 1 12.14 -11.58 -10.37
N SER A 2 12.78 -10.48 -9.95
CA SER A 2 12.02 -9.38 -9.28
C SER A 2 10.97 -8.66 -10.15
N GLY A 3 11.14 -8.66 -11.48
CA GLY A 3 10.18 -8.05 -12.41
C GLY A 3 8.88 -8.83 -12.57
N GLU A 4 8.91 -10.13 -12.43
CA GLU A 4 7.75 -11.01 -12.57
C GLU A 4 6.80 -10.92 -11.37
N LEU A 5 7.34 -10.72 -10.15
CA LEU A 5 6.53 -10.61 -8.94
C LEU A 5 5.54 -9.43 -9.00
N ALA A 6 5.90 -8.36 -9.68
CA ALA A 6 5.03 -7.18 -9.80
C ALA A 6 3.79 -7.39 -10.69
N TYR A 7 3.74 -8.47 -11.43
CA TYR A 7 2.63 -8.82 -12.33
C TYR A 7 1.77 -9.97 -11.82
N LEU A 8 2.08 -10.52 -10.63
CA LEU A 8 1.25 -11.52 -10.01
C LEU A 8 -0.16 -10.99 -9.74
N GLY A 9 -1.17 -11.75 -10.11
CA GLY A 9 -2.53 -11.50 -9.70
C GLY A 9 -2.70 -11.75 -8.19
N PHE A 10 -3.67 -11.08 -7.56
CA PHE A 10 -3.94 -11.22 -6.12
C PHE A 10 -4.11 -12.69 -5.68
N ALA A 11 -4.94 -13.44 -6.40
CA ALA A 11 -5.20 -14.85 -6.06
C ALA A 11 -3.94 -15.71 -6.18
N GLU A 12 -3.15 -15.49 -7.23
CA GLU A 12 -1.90 -16.22 -7.46
C GLU A 12 -0.87 -15.91 -6.35
N ALA A 13 -0.67 -14.63 -6.01
CA ALA A 13 0.20 -14.24 -4.93
C ALA A 13 -0.22 -14.87 -3.59
N ALA A 14 -1.53 -14.83 -3.27
CA ALA A 14 -2.08 -15.41 -2.07
C ALA A 14 -1.81 -16.92 -1.96
N GLU A 15 -2.00 -17.68 -3.06
CA GLU A 15 -1.72 -19.12 -3.07
C GLU A 15 -0.22 -19.43 -2.97
N LEU A 16 0.64 -18.65 -3.63
CA LEU A 16 2.09 -18.83 -3.51
C LEU A 16 2.57 -18.54 -2.08
N ILE A 17 2.03 -17.51 -1.43
CA ILE A 17 2.35 -17.17 -0.04
C ILE A 17 1.85 -18.29 0.89
N ARG A 18 0.59 -18.73 0.74
CA ARG A 18 0.01 -19.83 1.51
C ARG A 18 0.84 -21.11 1.37
N ALA A 19 1.27 -21.43 0.17
CA ALA A 19 2.11 -22.59 -0.13
C ALA A 19 3.57 -22.43 0.31
N LYS A 20 3.95 -21.28 0.91
CA LYS A 20 5.32 -20.91 1.31
C LYS A 20 6.31 -20.91 0.12
N LYS A 21 5.82 -20.69 -1.10
CA LYS A 21 6.60 -20.56 -2.33
C LYS A 21 6.98 -19.11 -2.63
N LEU A 22 6.33 -18.15 -1.99
CA LEU A 22 6.62 -16.73 -2.03
C LEU A 22 6.65 -16.18 -0.61
N SER A 23 7.75 -15.56 -0.23
CA SER A 23 7.87 -14.87 1.06
C SER A 23 7.12 -13.53 1.02
N PRO A 24 6.26 -13.21 2.00
CA PRO A 24 5.70 -11.87 2.16
C PRO A 24 6.76 -10.76 2.19
N VAL A 25 7.91 -11.05 2.81
CA VAL A 25 9.04 -10.10 2.90
C VAL A 25 9.68 -9.89 1.53
N GLU A 26 9.94 -10.96 0.78
CA GLU A 26 10.46 -10.89 -0.58
C GLU A 26 9.51 -10.10 -1.48
N TYR A 27 8.20 -10.40 -1.41
CA TYR A 27 7.20 -9.75 -2.25
C TYR A 27 7.08 -8.25 -1.94
N ALA A 28 6.97 -7.88 -0.67
CA ALA A 28 6.92 -6.47 -0.26
C ALA A 28 8.20 -5.72 -0.68
N THR A 29 9.38 -6.33 -0.49
CA THR A 29 10.67 -5.74 -0.87
C THR A 29 10.74 -5.51 -2.38
N ALA A 30 10.34 -6.49 -3.19
CA ALA A 30 10.34 -6.37 -4.65
C ALA A 30 9.42 -5.24 -5.14
N LEU A 31 8.22 -5.12 -4.55
CA LEU A 31 7.28 -4.05 -4.89
C LEU A 31 7.77 -2.67 -4.44
N LEU A 32 8.34 -2.55 -3.24
CA LEU A 32 8.93 -1.29 -2.76
C LEU A 32 10.08 -0.82 -3.67
N ALA A 33 10.97 -1.73 -4.06
CA ALA A 33 12.05 -1.41 -4.98
C ALA A 33 11.54 -1.01 -6.38
N ARG A 34 10.44 -1.61 -6.84
CA ARG A 34 9.79 -1.20 -8.09
C ARG A 34 9.18 0.20 -7.97
N ILE A 35 8.50 0.50 -6.86
CA ILE A 35 7.94 1.83 -6.58
C ILE A 35 9.07 2.86 -6.59
N GLU A 36 10.15 2.64 -5.84
CA GLU A 36 11.31 3.53 -5.79
C GLU A 36 11.87 3.84 -7.18
N ARG A 37 11.97 2.84 -8.05
CA ARG A 37 12.48 2.99 -9.41
C ARG A 37 11.58 3.80 -10.33
N HIS A 38 10.27 3.71 -10.15
CA HIS A 38 9.31 4.22 -11.14
C HIS A 38 8.45 5.38 -10.64
N ASP A 39 8.24 5.52 -9.33
CA ASP A 39 7.25 6.46 -8.79
C ASP A 39 7.62 7.92 -9.04
N GLY A 40 8.91 8.25 -9.13
CA GLY A 40 9.37 9.58 -9.52
C GLY A 40 8.86 10.05 -10.88
N LYS A 41 8.47 9.09 -11.76
CA LYS A 41 7.84 9.38 -13.07
C LYS A 41 6.31 9.45 -12.96
N TYR A 42 5.70 8.62 -12.11
CA TYR A 42 4.26 8.41 -12.09
C TYR A 42 3.55 9.15 -10.97
N ASN A 43 4.27 9.46 -9.86
CA ASN A 43 3.73 10.10 -8.66
C ASN A 43 2.45 9.42 -8.15
N ALA A 44 2.44 8.09 -8.21
CA ALA A 44 1.29 7.29 -7.80
C ALA A 44 1.14 7.24 -6.28
N PHE A 45 2.25 7.39 -5.54
CA PHE A 45 2.25 7.41 -4.09
C PHE A 45 2.45 8.84 -3.55
N ILE A 46 1.60 9.25 -2.62
CA ILE A 46 1.76 10.50 -1.86
C ILE A 46 2.58 10.27 -0.59
N ALA A 47 2.56 9.05 -0.07
CA ALA A 47 3.38 8.64 1.07
C ALA A 47 3.67 7.14 0.99
N LEU A 48 4.92 6.76 1.25
CA LEU A 48 5.35 5.37 1.39
C LEU A 48 5.60 5.05 2.86
N THR A 49 5.38 3.79 3.24
CA THR A 49 5.57 3.28 4.61
C THR A 49 6.45 2.02 4.63
N PRO A 50 7.68 2.07 4.10
CA PRO A 50 8.50 0.88 3.91
C PRO A 50 8.81 0.14 5.21
N GLU A 51 9.12 0.85 6.29
CA GLU A 51 9.41 0.23 7.58
C GLU A 51 8.18 -0.51 8.16
N ARG A 52 6.99 0.15 8.10
CA ARG A 52 5.72 -0.46 8.51
C ARG A 52 5.41 -1.69 7.66
N ALA A 53 5.56 -1.58 6.34
CA ALA A 53 5.33 -2.66 5.39
C ALA A 53 6.22 -3.88 5.68
N LEU A 54 7.53 -3.67 5.82
CA LEU A 54 8.46 -4.76 6.08
C LEU A 54 8.26 -5.37 7.48
N LYS A 55 7.86 -4.59 8.48
CA LYS A 55 7.49 -5.11 9.81
C LYS A 55 6.27 -6.02 9.70
N ALA A 56 5.22 -5.58 8.99
CA ALA A 56 4.00 -6.37 8.79
C ALA A 56 4.29 -7.64 7.96
N ALA A 57 5.10 -7.53 6.91
CA ALA A 57 5.49 -8.67 6.08
C ALA A 57 6.24 -9.74 6.89
N ARG A 58 7.20 -9.34 7.74
CA ARG A 58 7.92 -10.27 8.63
C ARG A 58 6.98 -10.95 9.63
N ALA A 59 6.02 -10.21 10.20
CA ALA A 59 5.03 -10.78 11.10
C ALA A 59 4.15 -11.82 10.39
N ALA A 60 3.65 -11.48 9.19
CA ALA A 60 2.87 -12.40 8.37
C ALA A 60 3.65 -13.66 8.01
N GLU A 61 4.91 -13.53 7.59
CA GLU A 61 5.77 -14.67 7.26
C GLU A 61 5.99 -15.60 8.46
N ALA A 62 6.26 -15.04 9.63
CA ALA A 62 6.43 -15.82 10.86
C ALA A 62 5.15 -16.59 11.22
N GLU A 63 3.98 -15.95 11.12
CA GLU A 63 2.70 -16.59 11.39
C GLU A 63 2.38 -17.70 10.40
N ILE A 64 2.57 -17.46 9.10
CA ILE A 64 2.34 -18.44 8.04
C ILE A 64 3.29 -19.64 8.20
N THR A 65 4.54 -19.38 8.51
CA THR A 65 5.53 -20.42 8.77
C THR A 65 5.12 -21.29 9.95
N ALA A 66 4.55 -20.69 11.00
CA ALA A 66 4.01 -21.37 12.16
C ALA A 66 2.62 -22.03 11.93
N GLY A 67 2.11 -22.03 10.70
CA GLY A 67 0.82 -22.63 10.34
C GLY A 67 -0.42 -21.78 10.66
N ARG A 68 -0.25 -20.54 11.08
CA ARG A 68 -1.34 -19.61 11.37
C ARG A 68 -1.69 -18.79 10.13
N TRP A 69 -2.57 -19.32 9.31
CA TRP A 69 -3.07 -18.66 8.11
C TRP A 69 -4.35 -17.88 8.41
N ARG A 70 -4.37 -16.57 8.15
CA ARG A 70 -5.52 -15.69 8.39
C ARG A 70 -6.50 -15.60 7.21
N GLY A 71 -6.10 -16.09 6.04
CA GLY A 71 -6.92 -16.02 4.81
C GLY A 71 -6.17 -15.44 3.62
N PRO A 72 -6.84 -15.27 2.45
CA PRO A 72 -6.18 -14.92 1.19
C PRO A 72 -5.40 -13.59 1.19
N PHE A 73 -5.73 -12.68 2.11
CA PHE A 73 -5.06 -11.37 2.20
C PHE A 73 -3.80 -11.40 3.08
N HIS A 74 -3.52 -12.53 3.76
CA HIS A 74 -2.41 -12.66 4.69
C HIS A 74 -1.05 -12.59 3.99
N GLY A 75 -0.26 -11.56 4.29
CA GLY A 75 1.05 -11.32 3.69
C GLY A 75 1.02 -10.64 2.32
N VAL A 76 -0.17 -10.33 1.78
CA VAL A 76 -0.29 -9.69 0.47
C VAL A 76 -0.12 -8.17 0.59
N PRO A 77 0.80 -7.56 -0.18
CA PRO A 77 0.98 -6.11 -0.21
C PRO A 77 -0.22 -5.38 -0.83
N TYR A 78 -0.56 -4.23 -0.25
CA TYR A 78 -1.60 -3.33 -0.74
C TYR A 78 -1.25 -1.86 -0.49
N ALA A 79 -1.98 -0.96 -1.12
CA ALA A 79 -1.92 0.47 -0.86
C ALA A 79 -3.33 1.05 -0.72
N LEU A 80 -3.46 2.16 -0.01
CA LEU A 80 -4.74 2.83 0.22
C LEU A 80 -4.74 4.22 -0.40
N LYS A 81 -5.84 4.57 -1.05
CA LYS A 81 -6.07 5.91 -1.55
C LYS A 81 -6.01 6.92 -0.40
N ASP A 82 -5.46 8.11 -0.64
CA ASP A 82 -5.23 9.12 0.41
C ASP A 82 -6.49 9.87 0.86
N ILE A 83 -7.60 9.18 0.86
CA ILE A 83 -8.88 9.55 1.51
C ILE A 83 -9.28 8.54 2.59
N ILE A 84 -8.46 7.48 2.78
CA ILE A 84 -8.73 6.40 3.73
C ILE A 84 -7.77 6.56 4.91
N ASP A 85 -8.31 6.66 6.10
CA ASP A 85 -7.53 6.85 7.32
C ASP A 85 -6.71 5.61 7.70
N VAL A 86 -5.44 5.89 7.95
CA VAL A 86 -4.50 4.96 8.59
C VAL A 86 -3.92 5.66 9.80
N GLU A 87 -4.16 5.14 11.00
CA GLU A 87 -3.70 5.74 12.24
C GLU A 87 -2.22 6.10 12.21
N GLY A 88 -1.91 7.33 12.60
CA GLY A 88 -0.56 7.87 12.62
C GLY A 88 -0.04 8.36 11.26
N LEU A 89 -0.79 8.18 10.16
CA LEU A 89 -0.43 8.70 8.85
C LEU A 89 -1.31 9.91 8.47
N ALA A 90 -0.78 10.75 7.61
CA ALA A 90 -1.56 11.83 7.02
C ALA A 90 -2.66 11.27 6.11
N THR A 91 -3.84 11.87 6.17
CA THR A 91 -4.93 11.70 5.21
C THR A 91 -5.30 13.07 4.68
N THR A 92 -4.76 13.40 3.52
CA THR A 92 -4.79 14.77 3.01
C THR A 92 -5.85 14.98 1.95
N ALA A 93 -6.43 13.90 1.42
CA ALA A 93 -7.31 13.94 0.25
C ALA A 93 -6.70 14.76 -0.91
N HIS A 94 -5.36 14.80 -0.98
CA HIS A 94 -4.58 15.59 -1.94
C HIS A 94 -4.91 17.10 -1.89
N SER A 95 -5.35 17.60 -0.72
CA SER A 95 -5.73 19.01 -0.50
C SER A 95 -4.76 19.74 0.40
N LYS A 96 -4.48 21.00 0.06
CA LYS A 96 -3.70 21.93 0.91
C LYS A 96 -4.37 22.15 2.26
N ILE A 97 -5.70 22.11 2.32
CA ILE A 97 -6.50 22.30 3.54
C ILE A 97 -6.19 21.21 4.55
N LEU A 98 -5.99 19.97 4.09
CA LEU A 98 -5.78 18.80 4.93
C LEU A 98 -4.32 18.36 5.03
N LYS A 99 -3.36 19.16 4.57
CA LYS A 99 -1.93 18.80 4.54
C LYS A 99 -1.37 18.30 5.87
N GLY A 100 -1.86 18.81 7.00
CA GLY A 100 -1.41 18.41 8.36
C GLY A 100 -2.39 17.46 9.07
N ASN A 101 -3.39 16.93 8.39
CA ASN A 101 -4.40 16.08 9.01
C ASN A 101 -3.85 14.67 9.25
N ILE A 102 -3.35 14.41 10.45
CA ILE A 102 -2.90 13.08 10.88
C ILE A 102 -4.10 12.30 11.44
N ALA A 103 -4.39 11.14 10.86
CA ALA A 103 -5.47 10.27 11.29
C ALA A 103 -5.23 9.76 12.73
N ARG A 104 -6.24 9.93 13.60
CA ARG A 104 -6.18 9.50 15.00
C ARG A 104 -6.67 8.08 15.22
N ARG A 105 -7.23 7.45 14.21
CA ARG A 105 -7.74 6.07 14.18
C ARG A 105 -7.74 5.55 12.76
N HIS A 106 -7.80 4.24 12.61
CA HIS A 106 -8.01 3.64 11.30
C HIS A 106 -9.44 3.84 10.80
N ALA A 107 -9.59 3.90 9.48
CA ALA A 107 -10.87 3.62 8.85
C ALA A 107 -11.21 2.12 9.01
N VAL A 108 -12.49 1.77 9.02
CA VAL A 108 -12.94 0.37 9.16
C VAL A 108 -12.32 -0.55 8.11
N VAL A 109 -12.15 -0.06 6.87
CA VAL A 109 -11.49 -0.85 5.82
C VAL A 109 -10.03 -1.13 6.16
N THR A 110 -9.31 -0.14 6.72
CA THR A 110 -7.91 -0.31 7.16
C THR A 110 -7.81 -1.35 8.26
N GLU A 111 -8.67 -1.25 9.29
CA GLU A 111 -8.73 -2.23 10.39
C GLU A 111 -8.93 -3.66 9.87
N ARG A 112 -9.87 -3.83 8.94
CA ARG A 112 -10.18 -5.14 8.34
C ARG A 112 -9.02 -5.70 7.52
N LEU A 113 -8.35 -4.87 6.72
CA LEU A 113 -7.21 -5.29 5.92
C LEU A 113 -6.00 -5.65 6.78
N GLU A 114 -5.72 -4.88 7.83
CA GLU A 114 -4.66 -5.20 8.79
C GLU A 114 -4.98 -6.47 9.61
N ALA A 115 -6.23 -6.62 10.07
CA ALA A 115 -6.66 -7.83 10.76
C ALA A 115 -6.54 -9.09 9.88
N ALA A 116 -6.77 -8.96 8.57
CA ALA A 116 -6.54 -10.02 7.61
C ALA A 116 -5.05 -10.30 7.33
N GLY A 117 -4.14 -9.50 7.90
CA GLY A 117 -2.69 -9.68 7.77
C GLY A 117 -2.10 -9.06 6.50
N GLY A 118 -2.79 -8.11 5.87
CA GLY A 118 -2.29 -7.39 4.70
C GLY A 118 -1.08 -6.52 5.01
N VAL A 119 -0.27 -6.23 4.00
CA VAL A 119 0.97 -5.46 4.09
C VAL A 119 0.80 -4.10 3.42
N LEU A 120 0.55 -3.04 4.19
CA LEU A 120 0.36 -1.69 3.67
C LEU A 120 1.69 -1.11 3.17
N LEU A 121 1.79 -0.82 1.86
CA LEU A 121 2.96 -0.19 1.25
C LEU A 121 2.95 1.34 1.39
N GLY A 122 1.76 1.97 1.40
CA GLY A 122 1.64 3.42 1.46
C GLY A 122 0.26 3.95 1.07
N LYS A 123 0.20 5.28 0.92
CA LYS A 123 -0.97 6.04 0.51
C LYS A 123 -0.84 6.47 -0.94
N LEU A 124 -1.90 6.28 -1.72
CA LEU A 124 -1.94 6.60 -3.14
C LEU A 124 -2.45 8.02 -3.38
N SER A 125 -1.86 8.68 -4.37
CA SER A 125 -2.33 9.96 -4.88
C SER A 125 -3.78 9.88 -5.36
N THR A 126 -4.48 11.02 -5.34
CA THR A 126 -5.87 11.13 -5.79
C THR A 126 -6.11 12.52 -6.38
N HIS A 127 -7.24 12.74 -7.01
CA HIS A 127 -7.75 14.11 -7.21
C HIS A 127 -8.09 14.74 -5.86
N GLU A 128 -8.07 16.06 -5.76
CA GLU A 128 -8.45 16.76 -4.54
C GLU A 128 -9.86 16.33 -4.10
N PHE A 129 -9.99 15.89 -2.84
CA PHE A 129 -11.19 15.28 -2.27
C PHE A 129 -11.77 14.11 -3.08
N ALA A 130 -10.97 13.49 -3.94
CA ALA A 130 -11.36 12.41 -4.84
C ALA A 130 -12.47 12.80 -5.84
N ILE A 131 -12.64 14.09 -6.12
CA ILE A 131 -13.68 14.63 -7.01
C ILE A 131 -13.02 15.42 -8.14
N GLY A 132 -13.50 15.25 -9.37
CA GLY A 132 -13.09 16.02 -10.53
C GLY A 132 -11.92 15.46 -11.32
N GLY A 133 -11.32 16.31 -12.14
CA GLY A 133 -10.16 16.04 -12.98
C GLY A 133 -8.84 16.53 -12.39
N PRO A 134 -7.74 16.38 -13.13
CA PRO A 134 -6.43 16.83 -12.67
C PRO A 134 -6.44 18.34 -12.40
N SER A 135 -5.78 18.73 -11.31
CA SER A 135 -5.56 20.13 -10.96
C SER A 135 -4.06 20.39 -10.89
N PHE A 136 -3.62 21.43 -11.58
CA PHE A 136 -2.21 21.86 -11.57
C PHE A 136 -1.84 22.61 -10.29
N ASP A 137 -2.82 22.96 -9.46
CA ASP A 137 -2.64 23.68 -8.20
C ASP A 137 -2.52 22.76 -6.99
N LEU A 138 -2.45 21.44 -7.20
CA LEU A 138 -2.30 20.48 -6.10
C LEU A 138 -0.96 20.69 -5.36
N PRO A 139 -0.95 20.44 -4.04
CA PRO A 139 0.27 20.60 -3.24
C PRO A 139 1.34 19.55 -3.52
N TRP A 140 1.01 18.52 -4.28
CA TRP A 140 1.88 17.42 -4.69
C TRP A 140 1.89 17.28 -6.21
N SER A 141 2.85 16.52 -6.72
CA SER A 141 2.98 16.29 -8.16
C SER A 141 1.73 15.63 -8.74
N ILE A 142 1.39 16.02 -9.97
CA ILE A 142 0.27 15.44 -10.72
C ILE A 142 0.62 14.02 -11.13
N VAL A 143 -0.33 13.11 -11.03
CA VAL A 143 -0.19 11.75 -11.55
C VAL A 143 -0.28 11.80 -13.09
N PRO A 144 0.76 11.35 -13.83
CA PRO A 144 0.71 11.30 -15.28
C PRO A 144 -0.48 10.48 -15.78
N GLY A 145 -1.14 10.98 -16.84
CA GLY A 145 -2.35 10.34 -17.41
C GLY A 145 -3.66 10.86 -16.81
N GLN A 146 -3.60 11.83 -15.91
CA GLN A 146 -4.78 12.57 -15.43
C GLN A 146 -5.03 13.87 -16.21
N ILE A 147 -4.30 14.09 -17.31
CA ILE A 147 -4.45 15.25 -18.21
C ILE A 147 -5.29 14.83 -19.40
#